data_c234a324c4e6f368ff3bd0d1a0991554
#
_entry.id   c234a324c4e6f368ff3bd0d1a0991554
#
_cell.length_a   1.000
_cell.length_b   1.000
_cell.length_c   1.000
_cell.angle_alpha   90.00
_cell.angle_beta   90.00
_cell.angle_gamma   90.00
#
_symmetry.space_group_name_H-M   'P 1'
#
loop_
_entity.id
_entity.type
_entity.pdbx_description
1 polymer ?
#
loop_
_entity_poly.entity_id
_entity_poly.type
_entity_poly.pdbx_seq_one_letter_code
_entity_poly.pdbx_strand_id
1 'polypeptide(L)'
;MNDSPVCNIQIEKSSRALELEKTLGVSWGFDYDNPLDTFFYLRACLSDSITIAPRQIIPIPTGIYPHILSPKYELEVRSFTTLVYQCGLAVADGVSCFDYGFRNEIWVLIENKNDQAQVIQPAQKIALLSITERPRMVIKYVDEIEKIEWKTRSQDYIQKIKNIINKSINRFEEKQKFSEGYSRTEIELIMKDNKDESST
;
A
#
# COMPACT_ATOMS: atom_id res chain seq x y z
N MET A 1 -5.46 -29.82 20.21
CA MET A 1 -6.24 -28.59 20.41
C MET A 1 -5.43 -27.45 19.81
N ASN A 2 -6.03 -26.69 18.92
CA ASN A 2 -5.29 -25.59 18.26
C ASN A 2 -5.13 -24.43 19.26
N ASP A 3 -3.94 -24.25 19.81
CA ASP A 3 -3.56 -23.10 20.64
C ASP A 3 -3.27 -21.86 19.77
N SER A 4 -4.07 -21.63 18.73
CA SER A 4 -3.94 -20.41 17.95
C SER A 4 -4.32 -19.22 18.82
N PRO A 5 -3.52 -18.15 18.85
CA PRO A 5 -3.82 -16.97 19.63
C PRO A 5 -5.15 -16.35 19.19
N VAL A 6 -6.00 -16.01 20.16
CA VAL A 6 -7.31 -15.38 19.91
C VAL A 6 -7.16 -13.88 20.02
N CYS A 7 -7.54 -13.16 18.98
CA CYS A 7 -7.66 -11.70 18.99
C CYS A 7 -9.13 -11.31 19.10
N ASN A 8 -9.48 -10.56 20.14
CA ASN A 8 -10.82 -10.01 20.32
C ASN A 8 -10.90 -8.63 19.68
N ILE A 9 -11.87 -8.44 18.79
CA ILE A 9 -12.15 -7.18 18.10
C ILE A 9 -13.62 -6.85 18.27
N GLN A 10 -13.92 -5.61 18.60
CA GLN A 10 -15.25 -5.04 18.51
C GLN A 10 -15.37 -4.27 17.20
N ILE A 11 -16.54 -4.32 16.57
CA ILE A 11 -16.79 -3.65 15.31
C ILE A 11 -18.10 -2.90 15.38
N GLU A 12 -18.02 -1.62 15.06
CA GLU A 12 -19.18 -0.81 14.78
C GLU A 12 -19.37 -0.71 13.26
N LYS A 13 -20.61 -0.88 12.80
CA LYS A 13 -20.98 -0.69 11.40
C LYS A 13 -21.71 0.63 11.23
N SER A 14 -21.38 1.39 10.19
CA SER A 14 -22.13 2.60 9.86
C SER A 14 -23.59 2.27 9.52
N SER A 15 -24.49 3.25 9.66
CA SER A 15 -25.91 3.09 9.27
C SER A 15 -26.04 2.69 7.79
N ARG A 16 -25.16 3.21 6.93
CA ARG A 16 -25.13 2.88 5.52
C ARG A 16 -24.69 1.42 5.27
N ALA A 17 -23.69 0.93 5.98
CA ALA A 17 -23.28 -0.45 5.91
C ALA A 17 -24.40 -1.42 6.31
N LEU A 18 -25.12 -1.11 7.39
CA LEU A 18 -26.28 -1.89 7.85
C LEU A 18 -27.43 -1.89 6.83
N GLU A 19 -27.67 -0.77 6.18
CA GLU A 19 -28.68 -0.66 5.13
C GLU A 19 -28.31 -1.51 3.90
N LEU A 20 -27.06 -1.42 3.44
CA LEU A 20 -26.57 -2.22 2.32
C LEU A 20 -26.58 -3.72 2.62
N GLU A 21 -26.18 -4.11 3.83
CA GLU A 21 -26.24 -5.50 4.31
C GLU A 21 -27.67 -6.04 4.22
N LYS A 22 -28.63 -5.28 4.70
CA LYS A 22 -30.05 -5.65 4.68
C LYS A 22 -30.63 -5.68 3.26
N THR A 23 -30.30 -4.68 2.44
CA THR A 23 -30.92 -4.50 1.12
C THR A 23 -30.36 -5.49 0.09
N LEU A 24 -29.05 -5.76 0.15
CA LEU A 24 -28.35 -6.61 -0.82
C LEU A 24 -28.20 -8.05 -0.34
N GLY A 25 -28.54 -8.35 0.92
CA GLY A 25 -28.39 -9.69 1.49
C GLY A 25 -26.94 -10.18 1.55
N VAL A 26 -25.98 -9.23 1.65
CA VAL A 26 -24.55 -9.53 1.73
C VAL A 26 -24.06 -9.32 3.15
N SER A 27 -23.19 -10.20 3.63
CA SER A 27 -22.54 -9.99 4.93
C SER A 27 -21.62 -8.77 4.87
N TRP A 28 -21.67 -7.95 5.94
CA TRP A 28 -20.89 -6.74 6.08
C TRP A 28 -20.04 -6.80 7.34
N GLY A 29 -18.76 -6.96 7.17
CA GLY A 29 -17.83 -7.08 8.28
C GLY A 29 -16.99 -8.34 8.22
N PHE A 30 -16.62 -8.84 9.39
CA PHE A 30 -15.70 -9.95 9.53
C PHE A 30 -16.42 -11.32 9.48
N ASP A 31 -17.06 -11.62 8.36
CA ASP A 31 -17.54 -12.97 8.11
C ASP A 31 -16.54 -13.72 7.26
N TYR A 32 -16.18 -14.89 7.73
CA TYR A 32 -15.38 -15.83 6.96
C TYR A 32 -16.25 -16.43 5.87
N ASP A 33 -15.86 -16.30 4.61
CA ASP A 33 -16.44 -17.10 3.52
C ASP A 33 -16.15 -18.59 3.76
N ASN A 34 -15.05 -18.87 4.48
CA ASN A 34 -14.61 -20.20 4.91
C ASN A 34 -14.01 -20.09 6.33
N PRO A 35 -14.35 -20.99 7.27
CA PRO A 35 -13.77 -21.00 8.63
C PRO A 35 -12.24 -21.13 8.69
N LEU A 36 -11.60 -21.51 7.59
CA LEU A 36 -10.14 -21.60 7.47
C LEU A 36 -9.50 -20.32 6.92
N ASP A 37 -10.31 -19.33 6.52
CA ASP A 37 -9.80 -18.08 6.02
C ASP A 37 -9.12 -17.28 7.14
N THR A 38 -7.99 -16.70 6.83
CA THR A 38 -7.21 -15.85 7.74
C THR A 38 -7.38 -14.36 7.44
N PHE A 39 -8.31 -14.03 6.56
CA PHE A 39 -8.61 -12.67 6.11
C PHE A 39 -10.11 -12.48 5.87
N PHE A 40 -10.51 -11.22 5.81
CA PHE A 40 -11.88 -10.78 5.54
C PHE A 40 -11.89 -9.85 4.35
N TYR A 41 -13.04 -9.77 3.65
CA TYR A 41 -13.21 -8.80 2.59
C TYR A 41 -13.80 -7.49 3.12
N LEU A 42 -13.12 -6.38 2.86
CA LEU A 42 -13.72 -5.06 3.00
C LEU A 42 -14.52 -4.73 1.74
N ARG A 43 -15.70 -4.14 1.95
CA ARG A 43 -16.62 -3.75 0.88
C ARG A 43 -16.73 -2.25 0.75
N ALA A 44 -17.03 -1.76 -0.44
CA ALA A 44 -17.28 -0.36 -0.73
C ALA A 44 -18.64 0.08 -0.12
N CYS A 45 -18.60 0.94 0.89
CA CYS A 45 -19.79 1.51 1.55
C CYS A 45 -20.27 2.75 0.81
N LEU A 46 -20.72 2.56 -0.43
CA LEU A 46 -21.14 3.62 -1.34
C LEU A 46 -22.67 3.64 -1.50
N SER A 47 -23.22 4.82 -1.77
CA SER A 47 -24.63 4.97 -2.18
C SER A 47 -24.82 4.62 -3.64
N ASP A 48 -23.89 5.10 -4.48
CA ASP A 48 -23.91 4.94 -5.90
C ASP A 48 -22.53 4.44 -6.37
N SER A 49 -22.48 3.93 -7.60
CA SER A 49 -21.21 3.54 -8.21
C SER A 49 -20.29 4.76 -8.39
N ILE A 50 -19.00 4.54 -8.22
CA ILE A 50 -17.98 5.57 -8.41
C ILE A 50 -17.03 5.16 -9.54
N THR A 51 -16.72 6.12 -10.41
CA THR A 51 -15.76 5.92 -11.52
C THR A 51 -14.39 6.45 -11.11
N ILE A 52 -13.37 5.63 -11.29
CA ILE A 52 -11.96 5.96 -11.03
C ILE A 52 -11.27 6.12 -12.36
N ALA A 53 -10.81 7.33 -12.67
CA ALA A 53 -10.07 7.61 -13.90
C ALA A 53 -8.72 6.86 -13.93
N PRO A 54 -8.10 6.69 -15.11
CA PRO A 54 -6.75 6.12 -15.20
C PRO A 54 -5.76 6.80 -14.27
N ARG A 55 -4.99 6.00 -13.52
CA ARG A 55 -3.96 6.46 -12.57
C ARG A 55 -4.49 7.30 -11.40
N GLN A 56 -5.78 7.43 -11.25
CA GLN A 56 -6.39 8.14 -10.13
C GLN A 56 -6.37 7.28 -8.86
N ILE A 57 -6.16 7.93 -7.72
CA ILE A 57 -6.30 7.35 -6.39
C ILE A 57 -7.49 8.03 -5.72
N ILE A 58 -8.40 7.23 -5.17
CA ILE A 58 -9.54 7.74 -4.40
C ILE A 58 -9.73 6.96 -3.09
N PRO A 59 -10.13 7.63 -2.02
CA PRO A 59 -10.51 6.97 -0.77
C PRO A 59 -11.93 6.39 -0.89
N ILE A 60 -12.08 5.11 -0.56
CA ILE A 60 -13.37 4.42 -0.53
C ILE A 60 -13.73 4.08 0.91
N PRO A 61 -14.87 4.56 1.43
CA PRO A 61 -15.35 4.21 2.76
C PRO A 61 -15.77 2.74 2.83
N THR A 62 -15.55 2.10 3.97
CA THR A 62 -15.95 0.70 4.18
C THR A 62 -17.14 0.56 5.13
N GLY A 63 -17.50 1.61 5.87
CA GLY A 63 -18.53 1.56 6.90
C GLY A 63 -18.13 0.74 8.13
N ILE A 64 -16.86 0.40 8.29
CA ILE A 64 -16.32 -0.42 9.38
C ILE A 64 -15.46 0.43 10.31
N TYR A 65 -15.81 0.42 11.61
CA TYR A 65 -15.06 1.07 12.69
C TYR A 65 -14.54 -0.02 13.64
N PRO A 66 -13.27 -0.43 13.51
CA PRO A 66 -12.73 -1.50 14.33
C PRO A 66 -12.22 -0.99 15.68
N HIS A 67 -12.35 -1.82 16.69
CA HIS A 67 -11.72 -1.64 18.00
C HIS A 67 -10.97 -2.91 18.38
N ILE A 68 -9.66 -2.92 18.18
CA ILE A 68 -8.77 -3.99 18.63
C ILE A 68 -8.68 -3.93 20.16
N LEU A 69 -8.95 -5.03 20.86
CA LEU A 69 -8.96 -5.06 22.31
C LEU A 69 -7.60 -5.42 22.95
N SER A 70 -6.58 -5.64 22.14
CA SER A 70 -5.24 -5.97 22.62
C SER A 70 -4.15 -5.27 21.81
N PRO A 71 -3.18 -4.59 22.46
CA PRO A 71 -2.08 -3.91 21.78
C PRO A 71 -1.06 -4.86 21.12
N LYS A 72 -1.26 -6.17 21.26
CA LYS A 72 -0.43 -7.19 20.59
C LYS A 72 -0.76 -7.35 19.10
N TYR A 73 -1.90 -6.81 18.65
CA TYR A 73 -2.41 -7.00 17.31
C TYR A 73 -2.58 -5.69 16.58
N GLU A 74 -2.50 -5.77 15.27
CA GLU A 74 -2.87 -4.71 14.35
C GLU A 74 -3.70 -5.27 13.20
N LEU A 75 -4.39 -4.41 12.48
CA LEU A 75 -5.09 -4.75 11.25
C LEU A 75 -4.26 -4.30 10.06
N GLU A 76 -4.20 -5.17 9.05
CA GLU A 76 -3.57 -4.88 7.77
C GLU A 76 -4.61 -4.96 6.65
N VAL A 77 -4.68 -3.90 5.86
CA VAL A 77 -5.51 -3.84 4.65
C VAL A 77 -4.62 -3.91 3.43
N ARG A 78 -4.95 -4.81 2.50
CA ARG A 78 -4.16 -5.06 1.29
C ARG A 78 -5.04 -5.43 0.10
N SER A 79 -4.46 -5.32 -1.09
CA SER A 79 -5.10 -5.75 -2.32
C SER A 79 -5.32 -7.26 -2.34
N PHE A 80 -6.34 -7.72 -3.06
CA PHE A 80 -6.51 -9.14 -3.38
C PHE A 80 -6.39 -9.37 -4.90
N THR A 81 -5.84 -10.54 -5.24
CA THR A 81 -5.40 -10.87 -6.59
C THR A 81 -6.50 -10.68 -7.64
N THR A 82 -7.73 -11.10 -7.35
CA THR A 82 -8.83 -11.04 -8.30
C THR A 82 -9.16 -9.60 -8.72
N LEU A 83 -9.21 -8.64 -7.76
CA LEU A 83 -9.49 -7.25 -8.07
C LEU A 83 -8.37 -6.63 -8.92
N VAL A 84 -7.12 -6.93 -8.57
CA VAL A 84 -5.95 -6.43 -9.32
C VAL A 84 -5.93 -7.01 -10.72
N TYR A 85 -6.13 -8.32 -10.86
CA TYR A 85 -6.04 -9.01 -12.14
C TYR A 85 -7.20 -8.67 -13.09
N GLN A 86 -8.43 -8.63 -12.58
CA GLN A 86 -9.62 -8.42 -13.41
C GLN A 86 -9.91 -6.95 -13.68
N CYS A 87 -9.69 -6.08 -12.68
CA CYS A 87 -10.07 -4.67 -12.75
C CYS A 87 -8.88 -3.72 -12.77
N GLY A 88 -7.65 -4.20 -12.55
CA GLY A 88 -6.48 -3.33 -12.40
C GLY A 88 -6.57 -2.35 -11.24
N LEU A 89 -7.44 -2.63 -10.26
CA LEU A 89 -7.60 -1.81 -9.06
C LEU A 89 -6.78 -2.39 -7.91
N ALA A 90 -6.04 -1.54 -7.21
CA ALA A 90 -5.20 -1.95 -6.10
C ALA A 90 -5.26 -0.96 -4.94
N VAL A 91 -4.93 -1.43 -3.74
CA VAL A 91 -4.68 -0.56 -2.59
C VAL A 91 -3.40 0.24 -2.86
N ALA A 92 -3.51 1.57 -2.83
CA ALA A 92 -2.48 2.47 -3.35
C ALA A 92 -1.20 2.50 -2.51
N ASP A 93 -1.31 2.37 -1.21
CA ASP A 93 -0.18 2.35 -0.25
C ASP A 93 0.43 0.95 -0.05
N GLY A 94 -0.05 -0.03 -0.81
CA GLY A 94 0.38 -1.43 -0.74
C GLY A 94 -0.22 -2.17 0.45
N VAL A 95 0.12 -1.78 1.67
CA VAL A 95 -0.45 -2.31 2.93
C VAL A 95 -0.73 -1.15 3.88
N SER A 96 -2.01 -0.91 4.18
CA SER A 96 -2.41 0.04 5.21
C SER A 96 -2.47 -0.66 6.57
N CYS A 97 -1.80 -0.12 7.58
CA CYS A 97 -1.78 -0.67 8.93
C CYS A 97 -2.59 0.18 9.89
N PHE A 98 -3.40 -0.46 10.72
CA PHE A 98 -4.24 0.19 11.74
C PHE A 98 -3.91 -0.42 13.10
N ASP A 99 -3.38 0.40 13.97
CA ASP A 99 -2.93 -0.02 15.30
C ASP A 99 -4.06 -0.16 16.32
N TYR A 100 -3.70 -0.61 17.52
CA TYR A 100 -4.60 -0.71 18.68
C TYR A 100 -5.32 0.59 19.02
N GLY A 101 -4.71 1.76 18.74
CA GLY A 101 -5.28 3.09 19.01
C GLY A 101 -6.31 3.57 17.98
N PHE A 102 -6.42 2.92 16.83
CA PHE A 102 -7.32 3.34 15.75
C PHE A 102 -8.79 3.16 16.13
N ARG A 103 -9.62 4.19 15.90
CA ARG A 103 -11.05 4.25 16.27
C ARG A 103 -11.94 4.82 15.16
N ASN A 104 -11.36 5.22 14.04
CA ASN A 104 -12.09 5.80 12.93
C ASN A 104 -12.58 4.72 11.96
N GLU A 105 -13.37 5.15 10.99
CA GLU A 105 -13.72 4.30 9.86
C GLU A 105 -12.47 3.90 9.06
N ILE A 106 -12.41 2.65 8.66
CA ILE A 106 -11.42 2.21 7.67
C ILE A 106 -11.82 2.76 6.30
N TRP A 107 -10.95 3.59 5.74
CA TRP A 107 -11.03 4.02 4.35
C TRP A 107 -9.92 3.37 3.56
N VAL A 108 -10.25 2.84 2.39
CA VAL A 108 -9.28 2.16 1.52
C VAL A 108 -8.93 3.09 0.37
N LEU A 109 -7.64 3.43 0.24
CA LEU A 109 -7.14 4.18 -0.90
C LEU A 109 -7.02 3.24 -2.10
N ILE A 110 -7.90 3.37 -3.09
CA ILE A 110 -7.87 2.55 -4.31
C ILE A 110 -7.26 3.33 -5.46
N GLU A 111 -6.24 2.75 -6.06
CA GLU A 111 -5.60 3.22 -7.28
C GLU A 111 -6.11 2.43 -8.49
N ASN A 112 -6.48 3.13 -9.55
CA ASN A 112 -6.70 2.52 -10.86
C ASN A 112 -5.36 2.46 -11.63
N LYS A 113 -4.80 1.25 -11.75
CA LYS A 113 -3.54 1.01 -12.47
C LYS A 113 -3.69 0.84 -13.98
N ASN A 114 -4.94 0.81 -14.49
CA ASN A 114 -5.24 0.70 -15.91
C ASN A 114 -5.16 2.04 -16.64
N ASP A 115 -5.15 1.97 -17.96
CA ASP A 115 -5.24 3.12 -18.86
C ASP A 115 -6.71 3.46 -19.24
N GLN A 116 -7.68 2.72 -18.68
CA GLN A 116 -9.11 2.94 -18.83
C GLN A 116 -9.76 3.18 -17.48
N ALA A 117 -10.84 3.97 -17.46
CA ALA A 117 -11.62 4.19 -16.26
C ALA A 117 -12.22 2.88 -15.74
N GLN A 118 -12.25 2.72 -14.42
CA GLN A 118 -12.82 1.59 -13.74
C GLN A 118 -13.97 2.04 -12.83
N VAL A 119 -14.93 1.16 -12.61
CA VAL A 119 -16.10 1.46 -11.79
C VAL A 119 -16.11 0.55 -10.57
N ILE A 120 -16.33 1.15 -9.39
CA ILE A 120 -16.62 0.42 -8.15
C ILE A 120 -18.10 0.55 -7.85
N GLN A 121 -18.75 -0.60 -7.63
CA GLN A 121 -20.16 -0.69 -7.28
C GLN A 121 -20.34 -0.66 -5.75
N PRO A 122 -21.51 -0.20 -5.23
CA PRO A 122 -21.87 -0.40 -3.83
C PRO A 122 -21.73 -1.88 -3.41
N ALA A 123 -21.22 -2.12 -2.22
CA ALA A 123 -20.97 -3.44 -1.63
C ALA A 123 -19.95 -4.33 -2.37
N GLN A 124 -19.28 -3.84 -3.41
CA GLN A 124 -18.20 -4.56 -4.07
C GLN A 124 -17.06 -4.82 -3.08
N LYS A 125 -16.49 -6.03 -3.11
CA LYS A 125 -15.25 -6.35 -2.36
C LYS A 125 -14.09 -5.52 -2.95
N ILE A 126 -13.39 -4.75 -2.10
CA ILE A 126 -12.35 -3.79 -2.55
C ILE A 126 -10.97 -4.06 -1.96
N ALA A 127 -10.90 -4.73 -0.81
CA ALA A 127 -9.65 -5.04 -0.14
C ALA A 127 -9.78 -6.29 0.73
N LEU A 128 -8.64 -6.85 1.13
CA LEU A 128 -8.54 -7.84 2.19
C LEU A 128 -8.15 -7.15 3.48
N LEU A 129 -8.74 -7.59 4.59
CA LEU A 129 -8.35 -7.24 5.94
C LEU A 129 -7.84 -8.49 6.65
N SER A 130 -6.69 -8.41 7.26
CA SER A 130 -6.12 -9.47 8.10
C SER A 130 -5.70 -8.91 9.46
N ILE A 131 -5.53 -9.82 10.43
CA ILE A 131 -5.06 -9.49 11.78
C ILE A 131 -3.64 -10.03 11.88
N THR A 132 -2.71 -9.17 12.31
CA THR A 132 -1.30 -9.53 12.48
C THR A 132 -0.90 -9.34 13.92
N GLU A 133 -0.19 -10.33 14.50
CA GLU A 133 0.41 -10.19 15.83
C GLU A 133 1.68 -9.35 15.73
N ARG A 134 1.78 -8.34 16.60
CA ARG A 134 2.97 -7.47 16.67
C ARG A 134 3.80 -7.77 17.91
N PRO A 135 5.08 -8.07 17.76
CA PRO A 135 5.98 -8.09 18.88
C PRO A 135 6.14 -6.67 19.46
N ARG A 136 6.18 -6.58 20.79
CA ARG A 136 6.46 -5.31 21.46
C ARG A 136 7.89 -4.86 21.14
N MET A 137 8.03 -3.69 20.53
CA MET A 137 9.30 -3.05 20.29
C MET A 137 9.81 -2.38 21.56
N VAL A 138 11.03 -2.70 21.99
CA VAL A 138 11.75 -1.98 23.04
C VAL A 138 12.91 -1.26 22.38
N ILE A 139 12.83 0.06 22.32
CA ILE A 139 13.84 0.91 21.69
C ILE A 139 14.82 1.36 22.77
N LYS A 140 16.11 1.10 22.57
CA LYS A 140 17.20 1.61 23.39
C LYS A 140 18.05 2.53 22.53
N TYR A 141 18.13 3.80 22.90
CA TYR A 141 19.06 4.74 22.29
C TYR A 141 20.45 4.51 22.84
N VAL A 142 21.43 4.41 21.96
CA VAL A 142 22.85 4.21 22.29
C VAL A 142 23.66 5.22 21.48
N ASP A 143 24.79 5.66 22.06
CA ASP A 143 25.67 6.62 21.40
C ASP A 143 26.40 5.99 20.21
N GLU A 144 26.70 4.70 20.30
CA GLU A 144 27.38 3.96 19.24
C GLU A 144 26.77 2.55 19.10
N ILE A 145 26.57 2.12 17.85
CA ILE A 145 26.13 0.76 17.52
C ILE A 145 27.35 -0.06 17.17
N GLU A 146 27.45 -1.27 17.74
CA GLU A 146 28.47 -2.24 17.37
C GLU A 146 28.49 -2.48 15.87
N LYS A 147 29.61 -2.20 15.22
CA LYS A 147 29.77 -2.39 13.78
C LYS A 147 29.90 -3.87 13.47
N ILE A 148 28.84 -4.43 12.93
CA ILE A 148 28.89 -5.77 12.34
C ILE A 148 29.59 -5.64 10.99
N GLU A 149 30.75 -6.31 10.83
CA GLU A 149 31.38 -6.43 9.52
C GLU A 149 30.51 -7.28 8.59
N TRP A 150 29.65 -6.61 7.83
CA TRP A 150 28.91 -7.23 6.74
C TRP A 150 29.89 -7.51 5.60
N LYS A 151 30.33 -8.76 5.51
CA LYS A 151 31.20 -9.19 4.42
C LYS A 151 30.63 -8.76 3.05
N THR A 152 31.42 -8.00 2.31
CA THR A 152 31.42 -7.74 0.84
C THR A 152 30.07 -7.67 0.07
N ARG A 153 29.06 -8.45 0.45
CA ARG A 153 27.78 -8.54 -0.28
C ARG A 153 26.95 -7.25 -0.20
N SER A 154 27.04 -6.50 0.90
CA SER A 154 26.32 -5.23 1.09
C SER A 154 26.98 -4.08 0.31
N GLN A 155 28.32 -4.07 0.20
CA GLN A 155 29.03 -3.06 -0.57
C GLN A 155 28.73 -3.20 -2.06
N ASP A 156 28.71 -4.43 -2.60
CA ASP A 156 28.31 -4.70 -3.98
C ASP A 156 26.85 -4.30 -4.25
N TYR A 157 25.97 -4.54 -3.31
CA TYR A 157 24.56 -4.16 -3.42
C TYR A 157 24.39 -2.65 -3.41
N ILE A 158 25.02 -1.94 -2.46
CA ILE A 158 24.99 -0.47 -2.39
C ILE A 158 25.58 0.14 -3.65
N GLN A 159 26.70 -0.40 -4.18
CA GLN A 159 27.29 0.08 -5.42
C GLN A 159 26.38 -0.14 -6.62
N LYS A 160 25.69 -1.28 -6.69
CA LYS A 160 24.67 -1.53 -7.74
C LYS A 160 23.51 -0.53 -7.67
N ILE A 161 22.99 -0.24 -6.47
CA ILE A 161 21.95 0.76 -6.29
C ILE A 161 22.43 2.15 -6.72
N LYS A 162 23.63 2.57 -6.27
CA LYS A 162 24.22 3.85 -6.70
C LYS A 162 24.31 3.95 -8.22
N ASN A 163 24.76 2.88 -8.88
CA ASN A 163 24.84 2.83 -10.33
C ASN A 163 23.49 2.92 -11.03
N ILE A 164 22.45 2.29 -10.45
CA ILE A 164 21.06 2.39 -10.97
C ILE A 164 20.53 3.83 -10.81
N ILE A 165 20.73 4.42 -9.64
CA ILE A 165 20.30 5.79 -9.35
C ILE A 165 20.99 6.76 -10.31
N ASN A 166 22.31 6.68 -10.46
CA ASN A 166 23.06 7.54 -11.37
C ASN A 166 22.61 7.40 -12.83
N LYS A 167 22.35 6.17 -13.29
CA LYS A 167 21.79 5.96 -14.63
C LYS A 167 20.40 6.57 -14.81
N SER A 168 19.59 6.55 -13.75
CA SER A 168 18.24 7.12 -13.79
C SER A 168 18.30 8.65 -13.81
N ILE A 169 19.19 9.26 -13.01
CA ILE A 169 19.43 10.70 -12.99
C ILE A 169 19.91 11.16 -14.37
N ASN A 170 20.94 10.51 -14.92
CA ASN A 170 21.48 10.87 -16.23
C ASN A 170 20.38 10.80 -17.32
N ARG A 171 19.54 9.76 -17.32
CA ARG A 171 18.41 9.65 -18.26
C ARG A 171 17.38 10.76 -18.09
N PHE A 172 17.14 11.20 -16.85
CA PHE A 172 16.22 12.29 -16.58
C PHE A 172 16.79 13.62 -17.09
N GLU A 173 18.07 13.89 -16.83
CA GLU A 173 18.77 15.10 -17.30
C GLU A 173 18.84 15.14 -18.84
N GLU A 174 19.15 14.00 -19.47
CA GLU A 174 19.10 13.88 -20.95
C GLU A 174 17.72 14.25 -21.50
N LYS A 175 16.64 13.68 -20.90
CA LYS A 175 15.27 13.98 -21.35
C LYS A 175 14.92 15.45 -21.15
N GLN A 176 15.36 16.07 -20.06
CA GLN A 176 15.10 17.46 -19.80
C GLN A 176 15.82 18.37 -20.84
N LYS A 177 17.08 18.10 -21.12
CA LYS A 177 17.85 18.82 -22.15
C LYS A 177 17.27 18.63 -23.55
N PHE A 178 16.77 17.43 -23.88
CA PHE A 178 15.99 17.21 -25.11
C PHE A 178 14.74 18.07 -25.20
N SER A 179 14.01 18.23 -24.08
CA SER A 179 12.84 19.11 -24.03
C SER A 179 13.17 20.60 -24.15
N GLU A 180 14.40 20.98 -23.79
CA GLU A 180 14.97 22.34 -23.94
C GLU A 180 15.55 22.60 -25.34
N GLY A 181 15.50 21.61 -26.24
CA GLY A 181 15.93 21.76 -27.66
C GLY A 181 17.38 21.42 -27.94
N TYR A 182 18.13 20.86 -26.99
CA TYR A 182 19.50 20.42 -27.23
C TYR A 182 19.54 19.15 -28.09
N SER A 183 20.47 19.09 -29.06
CA SER A 183 20.71 17.89 -29.83
C SER A 183 21.46 16.82 -29.00
N ARG A 184 21.39 15.56 -29.41
CA ARG A 184 22.06 14.46 -28.72
C ARG A 184 23.56 14.66 -28.58
N THR A 185 24.20 15.26 -29.58
CA THR A 185 25.66 15.54 -29.60
C THR A 185 26.04 16.63 -28.61
N GLU A 186 25.22 17.68 -28.47
CA GLU A 186 25.43 18.76 -27.48
C GLU A 186 25.26 18.27 -26.08
N ILE A 187 24.30 17.37 -25.82
CA ILE A 187 24.07 16.75 -24.51
C ILE A 187 25.26 15.87 -24.12
N GLU A 188 25.81 15.09 -25.05
CA GLU A 188 27.00 14.26 -24.80
C GLU A 188 28.23 15.09 -24.46
N LEU A 189 28.42 16.25 -25.07
CA LEU A 189 29.50 17.20 -24.76
C LEU A 189 29.34 17.81 -23.36
N ILE A 190 28.16 18.34 -23.02
CA ILE A 190 27.88 18.94 -21.71
C ILE A 190 28.05 17.91 -20.57
N MET A 191 27.67 16.66 -20.79
CA MET A 191 27.82 15.60 -19.80
C MET A 191 29.26 15.12 -19.62
N LYS A 192 30.14 15.33 -20.61
CA LYS A 192 31.57 15.06 -20.50
C LYS A 192 32.27 16.12 -19.67
N ASP A 193 31.99 17.39 -19.93
CA ASP A 193 32.60 18.53 -19.20
C ASP A 193 32.27 18.50 -17.70
N ASN A 194 31.03 18.16 -17.32
CA ASN A 194 30.61 18.03 -15.92
C ASN A 194 31.26 16.83 -15.17
N LYS A 195 31.79 15.82 -15.89
CA LYS A 195 32.51 14.71 -15.25
C LYS A 195 33.94 15.05 -14.92
N ASP A 196 34.56 15.91 -15.70
CA ASP A 196 35.96 16.30 -15.50
C ASP A 196 36.09 17.32 -14.34
N GLU A 197 35.05 18.13 -14.09
CA GLU A 197 34.99 19.06 -12.93
C GLU A 197 34.71 18.38 -11.59
N SER A 198 34.08 17.20 -11.57
CA SER A 198 33.79 16.44 -10.34
C SER A 198 34.91 15.53 -9.87
N SER A 199 36.05 15.51 -10.58
CA SER A 199 37.22 14.66 -10.32
C SER A 199 38.41 15.43 -9.75
N THR A 200 38.24 16.71 -9.44
CA THR A 200 39.20 17.60 -8.73
C THR A 200 38.69 17.87 -7.31
#